data_0bcbbfe757e30a25cbcfdf5e4620b172
#
_entry.id   0bcbbfe757e30a25cbcfdf5e4620b172
#
_cell.length_a   1.000
_cell.length_b   1.000
_cell.length_c   1.000
_cell.angle_alpha   90.00
_cell.angle_beta   90.00
_cell.angle_gamma   90.00
#
_symmetry.space_group_name_H-M   'P 1'
#
loop_
_entity.id
_entity.type
_entity.pdbx_description
1 polymer ?
#
loop_
_entity_poly.entity_id
_entity_poly.type
_entity_poly.pdbx_seq_one_letter_code
_entity_poly.pdbx_strand_id
1 'polypeptide(L)'
;GATTTTSAIAGKKGLEVLKGYDWLIIDEVSKCPITEVLRYLPYVSRIIMVGDDFQLAPLLEFSKDDVKELPSYDEEMFQKLQSIYEQSVFAKTMDKAAAANRLILLNENYRSVKDVLSAYNVFYDGQLIDRREEIRPDKVRFNVRENDIDYDGSDVFFVEVENGQEAREGTSRFNLEEIAATEYILRDLM
;
A
#
# COMPACT_ATOMS: atom_id res chain seq x y z
N GLY A 1 -19.29 -3.91 15.13
CA GLY A 1 -17.97 -4.27 14.60
C GLY A 1 -16.86 -3.75 15.51
N ALA A 2 -15.71 -4.40 15.44
CA ALA A 2 -14.50 -3.95 16.14
C ALA A 2 -13.38 -3.82 15.12
N THR A 3 -12.49 -2.84 15.32
CA THR A 3 -11.28 -2.71 14.52
C THR A 3 -10.15 -3.57 15.11
N THR A 4 -9.16 -3.93 14.31
CA THR A 4 -7.99 -4.69 14.76
C THR A 4 -7.27 -3.99 15.92
N THR A 5 -7.11 -2.66 15.83
CA THR A 5 -6.49 -1.84 16.88
C THR A 5 -7.27 -1.92 18.19
N THR A 6 -8.60 -1.80 18.15
CA THR A 6 -9.44 -1.90 19.35
C THR A 6 -9.30 -3.28 20.00
N SER A 7 -9.30 -4.34 19.20
CA SER A 7 -9.15 -5.71 19.69
C SER A 7 -7.76 -5.97 20.27
N ALA A 8 -6.71 -5.39 19.69
CA ALA A 8 -5.33 -5.49 20.21
C ALA A 8 -5.19 -4.81 21.59
N ILE A 9 -5.76 -3.61 21.75
CA ILE A 9 -5.73 -2.85 23.01
C ILE A 9 -6.53 -3.56 24.10
N ALA A 10 -7.67 -4.16 23.76
CA ALA A 10 -8.55 -4.83 24.69
C ALA A 10 -7.98 -6.18 25.23
N GLY A 11 -6.88 -6.69 24.67
CA GLY A 11 -6.23 -7.93 25.09
C GLY A 11 -7.19 -9.14 25.07
N LYS A 12 -7.07 -10.05 26.06
CA LYS A 12 -7.92 -11.26 26.13
C LYS A 12 -9.41 -10.95 26.17
N LYS A 13 -9.82 -9.87 26.84
CA LYS A 13 -11.24 -9.46 26.89
C LYS A 13 -11.75 -9.00 25.54
N GLY A 14 -10.91 -8.33 24.74
CA GLY A 14 -11.28 -7.93 23.37
C GLY A 14 -11.49 -9.12 22.44
N LEU A 15 -10.70 -10.18 22.59
CA LEU A 15 -10.86 -11.42 21.80
C LEU A 15 -12.13 -12.19 22.19
N GLU A 16 -12.58 -12.09 23.45
CA GLU A 16 -13.84 -12.71 23.86
C GLU A 16 -15.07 -12.07 23.21
N VAL A 17 -15.01 -10.78 22.91
CA VAL A 17 -16.07 -10.09 22.18
C VAL A 17 -16.21 -10.64 20.75
N LEU A 18 -15.13 -11.18 20.17
CA LEU A 18 -15.14 -11.73 18.81
C LEU A 18 -15.90 -13.05 18.68
N LYS A 19 -16.17 -13.77 19.78
CA LYS A 19 -16.92 -15.04 19.75
C LYS A 19 -18.36 -14.90 19.23
N GLY A 20 -18.85 -13.68 19.05
CA GLY A 20 -20.19 -13.40 18.51
C GLY A 20 -20.21 -13.05 17.02
N TYR A 21 -19.07 -13.11 16.32
CA TYR A 21 -19.00 -12.73 14.91
C TYR A 21 -18.70 -13.93 14.02
N ASP A 22 -19.43 -14.03 12.91
CA ASP A 22 -19.22 -15.08 11.89
C ASP A 22 -18.21 -14.67 10.83
N TRP A 23 -18.04 -13.37 10.60
CA TRP A 23 -17.28 -12.80 9.51
C TRP A 23 -16.11 -11.96 9.99
N LEU A 24 -14.95 -12.16 9.38
CA LEU A 24 -13.81 -11.25 9.43
C LEU A 24 -13.71 -10.55 8.08
N ILE A 25 -13.81 -9.22 8.08
CA ILE A 25 -13.58 -8.40 6.88
C ILE A 25 -12.27 -7.66 7.11
N ILE A 26 -11.31 -7.87 6.21
CA ILE A 26 -10.00 -7.24 6.25
C ILE A 26 -9.89 -6.33 5.05
N ASP A 27 -9.84 -5.03 5.30
CA ASP A 27 -9.54 -4.02 4.29
C ASP A 27 -8.03 -3.74 4.26
N GLU A 28 -7.49 -3.37 3.10
CA GLU A 28 -6.05 -3.17 2.88
C GLU A 28 -5.21 -4.40 3.29
N VAL A 29 -5.72 -5.60 3.02
CA VAL A 29 -5.12 -6.86 3.51
C VAL A 29 -3.72 -7.12 2.96
N SER A 30 -3.35 -6.52 1.83
CA SER A 30 -1.98 -6.59 1.28
C SER A 30 -0.93 -6.04 2.24
N LYS A 31 -1.30 -5.08 3.09
CA LYS A 31 -0.44 -4.49 4.13
C LYS A 31 -0.58 -5.17 5.49
N CYS A 32 -1.48 -6.14 5.62
CA CYS A 32 -1.76 -6.82 6.88
C CYS A 32 -0.80 -8.00 7.09
N PRO A 33 -0.01 -8.02 8.17
CA PRO A 33 0.85 -9.16 8.49
C PRO A 33 0.04 -10.44 8.71
N ILE A 34 0.60 -11.57 8.31
CA ILE A 34 -0.04 -12.88 8.52
C ILE A 34 -0.40 -13.14 9.99
N THR A 35 0.44 -12.68 10.90
CA THR A 35 0.26 -12.82 12.36
C THR A 35 -1.02 -12.17 12.84
N GLU A 36 -1.39 -11.02 12.27
CA GLU A 36 -2.65 -10.36 12.59
C GLU A 36 -3.85 -11.16 12.06
N VAL A 37 -3.78 -11.68 10.84
CA VAL A 37 -4.85 -12.52 10.29
C VAL A 37 -5.05 -13.78 11.13
N LEU A 38 -3.96 -14.50 11.44
CA LEU A 38 -3.99 -15.75 12.21
C LEU A 38 -4.61 -15.57 13.61
N ARG A 39 -4.44 -14.39 14.21
CA ARG A 39 -4.98 -14.05 15.52
C ARG A 39 -6.51 -14.14 15.57
N TYR A 40 -7.20 -13.84 14.48
CA TYR A 40 -8.66 -13.79 14.41
C TYR A 40 -9.29 -15.08 13.87
N LEU A 41 -8.54 -15.92 13.16
CA LEU A 41 -9.05 -17.15 12.54
C LEU A 41 -9.82 -18.07 13.49
N PRO A 42 -9.39 -18.28 14.76
CA PRO A 42 -10.12 -19.19 15.67
C PRO A 42 -11.52 -18.71 16.06
N TYR A 43 -11.85 -17.45 15.79
CA TYR A 43 -13.09 -16.81 16.25
C TYR A 43 -14.12 -16.60 15.15
N VAL A 44 -13.76 -16.85 13.90
CA VAL A 44 -14.61 -16.55 12.72
C VAL A 44 -14.75 -17.76 11.82
N SER A 45 -15.89 -17.84 11.15
CA SER A 45 -16.19 -18.95 10.22
C SER A 45 -15.91 -18.55 8.77
N ARG A 46 -15.84 -17.27 8.47
CA ARG A 46 -15.73 -16.73 7.10
C ARG A 46 -14.86 -15.50 7.08
N ILE A 47 -14.14 -15.32 5.96
CA ILE A 47 -13.24 -14.18 5.79
C ILE A 47 -13.54 -13.55 4.44
N ILE A 48 -13.59 -12.21 4.41
CA ILE A 48 -13.55 -11.40 3.21
C ILE A 48 -12.25 -10.59 3.28
N MET A 49 -11.43 -10.74 2.26
CA MET A 49 -10.18 -9.99 2.10
C MET A 49 -10.35 -8.98 0.97
N VAL A 50 -10.12 -7.71 1.27
CA VAL A 50 -10.11 -6.62 0.29
C VAL A 50 -8.71 -6.05 0.27
N GLY A 51 -8.11 -5.93 -0.89
CA GLY A 51 -6.73 -5.45 -1.03
C GLY A 51 -6.26 -5.45 -2.47
N ASP A 52 -5.00 -5.14 -2.63
CA ASP A 52 -4.34 -4.99 -3.90
C ASP A 52 -2.94 -5.61 -3.80
N ASP A 53 -2.67 -6.63 -4.57
CA ASP A 53 -1.42 -7.39 -4.55
C ASP A 53 -0.25 -6.66 -5.22
N PHE A 54 -0.54 -5.60 -6.00
CA PHE A 54 0.46 -4.70 -6.55
C PHE A 54 0.90 -3.60 -5.58
N GLN A 55 0.20 -3.45 -4.43
CA GLN A 55 0.63 -2.54 -3.37
C GLN A 55 1.70 -3.17 -2.47
N LEU A 56 2.35 -2.32 -1.66
CA LEU A 56 3.43 -2.73 -0.77
C LEU A 56 2.98 -3.84 0.19
N ALA A 57 3.79 -4.89 0.28
CA ALA A 57 3.64 -5.94 1.28
C ALA A 57 3.93 -5.42 2.70
N PRO A 58 3.52 -6.15 3.75
CA PRO A 58 3.88 -5.80 5.11
C PRO A 58 5.39 -5.73 5.29
N LEU A 59 5.86 -4.72 6.01
CA LEU A 59 7.26 -4.61 6.40
C LEU A 59 7.47 -5.26 7.76
N LEU A 60 8.60 -5.96 7.91
CA LEU A 60 9.01 -6.50 9.20
C LEU A 60 9.43 -5.34 10.12
N GLU A 61 8.76 -5.18 11.26
CA GLU A 61 9.00 -4.08 12.19
C GLU A 61 10.25 -4.29 13.08
N PHE A 62 10.82 -5.49 13.08
CA PHE A 62 12.01 -5.82 13.83
C PHE A 62 13.13 -6.32 12.93
N SER A 63 14.37 -5.99 13.30
CA SER A 63 15.58 -6.39 12.59
C SER A 63 16.17 -7.68 13.21
N LYS A 64 17.14 -8.25 12.49
CA LYS A 64 17.96 -9.33 13.01
C LYS A 64 18.66 -8.94 14.33
N ASP A 65 19.10 -7.70 14.44
CA ASP A 65 19.80 -7.19 15.61
C ASP A 65 18.90 -7.13 16.86
N ASP A 66 17.60 -6.94 16.68
CA ASP A 66 16.64 -6.92 17.79
C ASP A 66 16.40 -8.31 18.40
N VAL A 67 16.64 -9.37 17.65
CA VAL A 67 16.29 -10.75 18.06
C VAL A 67 17.50 -11.68 18.26
N LYS A 68 18.68 -11.35 17.73
CA LYS A 68 19.87 -12.21 17.78
C LYS A 68 20.37 -12.52 19.20
N GLU A 69 20.02 -11.66 20.17
CA GLU A 69 20.39 -11.84 21.58
C GLU A 69 19.40 -12.73 22.35
N LEU A 70 18.29 -13.12 21.73
CA LEU A 70 17.34 -14.03 22.36
C LEU A 70 17.93 -15.45 22.48
N PRO A 71 17.76 -16.13 23.63
CA PRO A 71 18.28 -17.48 23.82
C PRO A 71 17.78 -18.52 22.82
N SER A 72 16.64 -18.26 22.20
CA SER A 72 16.01 -19.11 21.19
C SER A 72 16.28 -18.65 19.76
N TYR A 73 17.23 -17.71 19.57
CA TYR A 73 17.54 -17.23 18.23
C TYR A 73 18.16 -18.35 17.37
N ASP A 74 17.61 -18.50 16.19
CA ASP A 74 18.08 -19.38 15.13
C ASP A 74 18.02 -18.61 13.81
N GLU A 75 19.13 -18.53 13.10
CA GLU A 75 19.27 -17.77 11.85
C GLU A 75 18.35 -18.29 10.75
N GLU A 76 18.26 -19.61 10.60
CA GLU A 76 17.40 -20.22 9.57
C GLU A 76 15.93 -19.95 9.88
N MET A 77 15.56 -20.05 11.14
CA MET A 77 14.22 -19.72 11.62
C MET A 77 13.88 -18.24 11.36
N PHE A 78 14.83 -17.33 11.65
CA PHE A 78 14.62 -15.90 11.41
C PHE A 78 14.37 -15.60 9.93
N GLN A 79 15.22 -16.11 9.04
CA GLN A 79 15.05 -15.92 7.59
C GLN A 79 13.72 -16.48 7.08
N LYS A 80 13.31 -17.61 7.64
CA LYS A 80 12.01 -18.23 7.30
C LYS A 80 10.83 -17.39 7.78
N LEU A 81 10.88 -16.86 8.99
CA LEU A 81 9.87 -15.94 9.52
C LEU A 81 9.82 -14.64 8.73
N GLN A 82 10.96 -14.05 8.40
CA GLN A 82 11.05 -12.87 7.56
C GLN A 82 10.37 -13.11 6.20
N SER A 83 10.74 -14.19 5.52
CA SER A 83 10.16 -14.58 4.24
C SER A 83 8.63 -14.80 4.30
N ILE A 84 8.12 -15.32 5.40
CA ILE A 84 6.68 -15.51 5.61
C ILE A 84 6.00 -14.17 5.88
N TYR A 85 6.63 -13.30 6.67
CA TYR A 85 6.07 -12.02 7.07
C TYR A 85 5.98 -11.03 5.90
N GLU A 86 7.03 -10.96 5.10
CA GLU A 86 7.12 -10.09 3.92
C GLU A 86 6.21 -10.55 2.77
N GLN A 87 5.69 -11.77 2.82
CA GLN A 87 4.74 -12.25 1.83
C GLN A 87 3.31 -11.91 2.25
N SER A 88 2.64 -11.13 1.42
CA SER A 88 1.22 -10.85 1.60
C SER A 88 0.40 -12.15 1.64
N VAL A 89 -0.39 -12.33 2.70
CA VAL A 89 -1.38 -13.43 2.79
C VAL A 89 -2.36 -13.37 1.61
N PHE A 90 -2.68 -12.15 1.19
CA PHE A 90 -3.60 -11.89 0.09
C PHE A 90 -3.06 -12.49 -1.21
N ALA A 91 -1.86 -12.12 -1.63
CA ALA A 91 -1.24 -12.66 -2.84
C ALA A 91 -1.16 -14.20 -2.83
N LYS A 92 -0.80 -14.80 -1.69
CA LYS A 92 -0.74 -16.28 -1.56
C LYS A 92 -2.09 -16.99 -1.65
N THR A 93 -3.17 -16.31 -1.32
CA THR A 93 -4.51 -16.90 -1.33
C THR A 93 -5.27 -16.64 -2.61
N MET A 94 -4.85 -15.69 -3.43
CA MET A 94 -5.54 -15.30 -4.66
C MET A 94 -5.75 -16.43 -5.64
N ASP A 95 -4.71 -17.20 -5.96
CA ASP A 95 -4.82 -18.32 -6.90
C ASP A 95 -5.85 -19.35 -6.44
N LYS A 96 -5.86 -19.65 -5.13
CA LYS A 96 -6.83 -20.58 -4.54
C LYS A 96 -8.24 -20.01 -4.56
N ALA A 97 -8.39 -18.72 -4.33
CA ALA A 97 -9.68 -18.04 -4.39
C ALA A 97 -10.21 -17.98 -5.82
N ALA A 98 -9.35 -17.70 -6.81
CA ALA A 98 -9.69 -17.72 -8.23
C ALA A 98 -10.13 -19.11 -8.68
N ALA A 99 -9.37 -20.16 -8.35
CA ALA A 99 -9.72 -21.55 -8.67
C ALA A 99 -11.05 -21.99 -8.03
N ALA A 100 -11.44 -21.38 -6.91
CA ALA A 100 -12.70 -21.63 -6.21
C ALA A 100 -13.85 -20.70 -6.65
N ASN A 101 -13.66 -19.85 -7.66
CA ASN A 101 -14.61 -18.81 -8.07
C ASN A 101 -15.00 -17.85 -6.93
N ARG A 102 -14.03 -17.49 -6.09
CA ARG A 102 -14.19 -16.61 -4.91
C ARG A 102 -13.37 -15.33 -5.00
N LEU A 103 -12.75 -15.07 -6.15
CA LEU A 103 -12.03 -13.84 -6.45
C LEU A 103 -12.93 -12.92 -7.26
N ILE A 104 -13.04 -11.67 -6.84
CA ILE A 104 -13.77 -10.62 -7.56
C ILE A 104 -12.78 -9.47 -7.78
N LEU A 105 -12.57 -9.09 -9.04
CA LEU A 105 -11.78 -7.94 -9.40
C LEU A 105 -12.68 -6.69 -9.41
N LEU A 106 -12.32 -5.69 -8.60
CA LEU A 106 -12.95 -4.38 -8.62
C LEU A 106 -12.16 -3.49 -9.60
N ASN A 107 -12.54 -3.54 -10.86
CA ASN A 107 -11.79 -2.90 -11.94
C ASN A 107 -12.35 -1.52 -12.37
N GLU A 108 -13.36 -1.00 -11.70
CA GLU A 108 -13.92 0.31 -12.02
C GLU A 108 -13.28 1.41 -11.15
N ASN A 109 -12.67 2.40 -11.81
CA ASN A 109 -12.06 3.55 -11.16
C ASN A 109 -13.04 4.72 -11.09
N TYR A 110 -13.28 5.20 -9.86
CA TYR A 110 -14.08 6.39 -9.56
C TYR A 110 -13.26 7.48 -8.83
N ARG A 111 -11.98 7.21 -8.54
CA ARG A 111 -11.11 8.07 -7.71
C ARG A 111 -10.20 8.95 -8.54
N SER A 112 -9.38 8.33 -9.38
CA SER A 112 -8.30 9.00 -10.11
C SER A 112 -8.78 9.56 -11.43
N VAL A 113 -8.24 10.70 -11.84
CA VAL A 113 -8.43 11.24 -13.19
C VAL A 113 -7.81 10.31 -14.22
N LYS A 114 -8.25 10.43 -15.48
CA LYS A 114 -7.89 9.52 -16.57
C LYS A 114 -6.38 9.39 -16.78
N ASP A 115 -5.65 10.49 -16.74
CA ASP A 115 -4.20 10.47 -16.99
C ASP A 115 -3.47 9.77 -15.84
N VAL A 116 -3.86 10.02 -14.58
CA VAL A 116 -3.35 9.31 -13.41
C VAL A 116 -3.69 7.82 -13.47
N LEU A 117 -4.95 7.49 -13.83
CA LEU A 117 -5.36 6.10 -14.04
C LEU A 117 -4.48 5.42 -15.09
N SER A 118 -4.25 6.08 -16.23
CA SER A 118 -3.46 5.54 -17.33
C SER A 118 -2.02 5.25 -16.91
N ALA A 119 -1.42 6.11 -16.06
CA ALA A 119 -0.06 5.94 -15.59
C ALA A 119 0.13 4.66 -14.77
N TYR A 120 -0.82 4.28 -13.92
CA TYR A 120 -0.68 3.06 -13.12
C TYR A 120 -1.43 1.84 -13.67
N ASN A 121 -2.34 2.02 -14.65
CA ASN A 121 -3.09 0.90 -15.22
C ASN A 121 -2.21 -0.12 -15.96
N VAL A 122 -0.97 0.25 -16.30
CA VAL A 122 0.02 -0.66 -16.86
C VAL A 122 0.37 -1.82 -15.91
N PHE A 123 0.32 -1.57 -14.60
CA PHE A 123 0.55 -2.60 -13.58
C PHE A 123 -0.63 -3.57 -13.43
N TYR A 124 -1.80 -3.20 -13.95
CA TYR A 124 -3.02 -4.00 -13.94
C TYR A 124 -3.38 -4.53 -15.34
N ASP A 125 -2.38 -4.63 -16.24
CA ASP A 125 -2.56 -5.12 -17.62
C ASP A 125 -3.68 -4.38 -18.39
N GLY A 126 -3.91 -3.10 -18.07
CA GLY A 126 -4.94 -2.28 -18.69
C GLY A 126 -6.38 -2.64 -18.29
N GLN A 127 -6.58 -3.41 -17.23
CA GLN A 127 -7.90 -3.92 -16.84
C GLN A 127 -8.78 -2.91 -16.11
N LEU A 128 -8.19 -1.80 -15.61
CA LEU A 128 -8.96 -0.78 -14.91
C LEU A 128 -9.74 0.09 -15.88
N ILE A 129 -11.00 0.33 -15.57
CA ILE A 129 -11.96 1.06 -16.39
C ILE A 129 -12.28 2.39 -15.73
N ASP A 130 -12.08 3.49 -16.45
CA ASP A 130 -12.47 4.80 -15.96
C ASP A 130 -14.00 4.93 -15.98
N ARG A 131 -14.57 5.22 -14.81
CA ARG A 131 -16.00 5.48 -14.60
C ARG A 131 -16.25 6.86 -13.99
N ARG A 132 -15.19 7.64 -13.83
CA ARG A 132 -15.32 8.98 -13.30
C ARG A 132 -15.94 9.90 -14.33
N GLU A 133 -17.01 10.61 -13.96
CA GLU A 133 -17.53 11.73 -14.74
C GLU A 133 -16.48 12.85 -14.73
N GLU A 134 -16.03 13.28 -15.90
CA GLU A 134 -15.03 14.33 -16.04
C GLU A 134 -15.61 15.68 -15.59
N ILE A 135 -15.45 16.01 -14.32
CA ILE A 135 -15.53 17.40 -13.88
C ILE A 135 -14.06 17.87 -13.88
N ARG A 136 -13.58 18.42 -14.99
CA ARG A 136 -12.26 19.04 -15.05
C ARG A 136 -12.41 20.50 -14.62
N PRO A 137 -11.74 20.93 -13.55
CA PRO A 137 -11.43 22.35 -13.41
C PRO A 137 -10.57 22.79 -14.61
N ASP A 138 -10.66 24.06 -14.98
CA ASP A 138 -9.85 24.61 -16.08
C ASP A 138 -8.37 24.18 -15.92
N LYS A 139 -7.81 23.70 -17.04
CA LYS A 139 -6.41 23.22 -17.05
C LYS A 139 -5.48 24.30 -16.53
N VAL A 140 -4.82 24.02 -15.42
CA VAL A 140 -3.77 24.87 -14.90
C VAL A 140 -2.54 24.73 -15.81
N ARG A 141 -2.08 25.80 -16.40
CA ARG A 141 -0.85 25.81 -17.22
C ARG A 141 0.32 26.17 -16.32
N PHE A 142 1.31 25.29 -16.28
CA PHE A 142 2.59 25.57 -15.62
C PHE A 142 3.58 26.11 -16.65
N ASN A 143 4.29 27.16 -16.31
CA ASN A 143 5.50 27.57 -16.98
C ASN A 143 6.68 27.33 -16.04
N VAL A 144 7.34 26.21 -16.15
CA VAL A 144 8.61 25.97 -15.45
C VAL A 144 9.70 26.72 -16.22
N ARG A 145 10.15 27.87 -15.71
CA ARG A 145 10.94 28.88 -16.44
C ARG A 145 12.36 28.48 -16.82
N GLU A 146 12.93 27.44 -16.24
CA GLU A 146 14.34 27.07 -16.52
C GLU A 146 14.54 26.00 -17.58
N ASN A 147 13.52 25.23 -17.95
CA ASN A 147 13.62 24.17 -18.94
C ASN A 147 12.40 24.09 -19.86
N ASP A 148 11.86 25.17 -20.37
CA ASP A 148 10.75 25.19 -21.34
C ASP A 148 9.93 23.88 -21.41
N ILE A 149 9.46 23.40 -20.25
CA ILE A 149 8.61 22.23 -20.19
C ILE A 149 7.27 22.69 -20.72
N ASP A 150 7.03 22.41 -21.98
CA ASP A 150 5.75 22.62 -22.63
C ASP A 150 4.75 21.66 -21.96
N TYR A 151 4.02 22.18 -20.97
CA TYR A 151 2.96 21.43 -20.31
C TYR A 151 1.78 21.28 -21.27
N ASP A 152 1.56 20.04 -21.72
CA ASP A 152 0.51 19.70 -22.72
C ASP A 152 -0.90 19.61 -22.09
N GLY A 153 -1.00 19.88 -20.78
CA GLY A 153 -2.23 19.77 -20.03
C GLY A 153 -2.51 18.36 -19.50
N SER A 154 -1.52 17.50 -19.45
CA SER A 154 -1.56 16.20 -18.77
C SER A 154 -1.68 16.36 -17.24
N ASP A 155 -2.42 15.49 -16.56
CA ASP A 155 -2.51 15.47 -15.10
C ASP A 155 -1.31 14.72 -14.47
N VAL A 156 -0.42 14.16 -15.29
CA VAL A 156 0.80 13.46 -14.86
C VAL A 156 1.98 13.91 -15.71
N PHE A 157 3.04 14.35 -15.08
CA PHE A 157 4.31 14.64 -15.72
C PHE A 157 5.47 14.21 -14.82
N PHE A 158 6.59 13.89 -15.46
CA PHE A 158 7.83 13.53 -14.78
C PHE A 158 8.81 14.68 -14.86
N VAL A 159 9.38 15.02 -13.71
CA VAL A 159 10.47 15.98 -13.62
C VAL A 159 11.74 15.24 -13.28
N GLU A 160 12.72 15.25 -14.18
CA GLU A 160 14.04 14.69 -13.92
C GLU A 160 14.86 15.71 -13.12
N VAL A 161 15.36 15.29 -11.97
CA VAL A 161 16.21 16.11 -11.11
C VAL A 161 17.66 15.64 -11.29
N GLU A 162 18.45 16.40 -12.07
CA GLU A 162 19.85 16.09 -12.26
C GLU A 162 20.64 16.24 -10.96
N ASN A 163 21.59 15.33 -10.74
CA ASN A 163 22.51 15.32 -9.59
C ASN A 163 21.84 15.18 -8.21
N GLY A 164 20.59 14.74 -8.15
CA GLY A 164 19.91 14.47 -6.88
C GLY A 164 20.66 13.44 -6.04
N GLN A 165 20.96 13.79 -4.78
CA GLN A 165 21.64 12.89 -3.84
C GLN A 165 20.73 12.64 -2.63
N GLU A 166 20.55 11.34 -2.33
CA GLU A 166 19.83 10.93 -1.15
C GLU A 166 20.66 11.23 0.12
N ALA A 167 20.08 11.95 1.06
CA ALA A 167 20.64 12.20 2.38
C ALA A 167 19.80 11.52 3.46
N ARG A 168 20.37 11.37 4.66
CA ARG A 168 19.73 10.72 5.80
C ARG A 168 19.70 11.63 7.02
N GLU A 169 18.55 11.68 7.69
CA GLU A 169 18.41 12.29 9.01
C GLU A 169 17.64 11.30 9.92
N GLY A 170 18.34 10.72 10.88
CA GLY A 170 17.79 9.64 11.70
C GLY A 170 17.42 8.41 10.86
N THR A 171 16.16 8.03 10.87
CA THR A 171 15.60 6.94 10.06
C THR A 171 15.02 7.41 8.72
N SER A 172 14.87 8.72 8.53
CA SER A 172 14.29 9.31 7.33
C SER A 172 15.34 9.53 6.24
N ARG A 173 14.90 9.40 4.99
CA ARG A 173 15.68 9.73 3.80
C ARG A 173 15.04 10.89 3.08
N PHE A 174 15.84 11.76 2.51
CA PHE A 174 15.38 12.91 1.73
C PHE A 174 16.38 13.28 0.64
N ASN A 175 15.92 14.03 -0.33
CA ASN A 175 16.74 14.56 -1.43
C ASN A 175 16.47 16.06 -1.51
N LEU A 176 17.47 16.87 -1.27
CA LEU A 176 17.34 18.31 -1.23
C LEU A 176 17.00 18.91 -2.60
N GLU A 177 17.54 18.33 -3.66
CA GLU A 177 17.31 18.77 -5.02
C GLU A 177 15.86 18.48 -5.46
N GLU A 178 15.30 17.33 -5.08
CA GLU A 178 13.89 17.02 -5.32
C GLU A 178 12.95 17.95 -4.52
N ILE A 179 13.32 18.26 -3.27
CA ILE A 179 12.58 19.21 -2.43
C ILE A 179 12.58 20.59 -3.09
N ALA A 180 13.74 21.08 -3.56
CA ALA A 180 13.85 22.37 -4.21
C ALA A 180 13.06 22.42 -5.53
N ALA A 181 13.11 21.37 -6.34
CA ALA A 181 12.32 21.26 -7.56
C ALA A 181 10.81 21.28 -7.24
N THR A 182 10.38 20.54 -6.22
CA THR A 182 8.99 20.51 -5.78
C THR A 182 8.53 21.90 -5.29
N GLU A 183 9.34 22.59 -4.48
CA GLU A 183 9.03 23.94 -4.01
C GLU A 183 8.90 24.93 -5.16
N TYR A 184 9.79 24.82 -6.15
CA TYR A 184 9.75 25.66 -7.34
C TYR A 184 8.44 25.49 -8.12
N ILE A 185 8.06 24.25 -8.38
CA ILE A 185 6.80 23.91 -9.06
C ILE A 185 5.58 24.44 -8.28
N LEU A 186 5.57 24.23 -6.96
CA LEU A 186 4.45 24.67 -6.11
C LEU A 186 4.31 26.20 -6.07
N ARG A 187 5.41 26.95 -6.12
CA ARG A 187 5.36 28.43 -6.18
C ARG A 187 4.76 28.95 -7.48
N ASP A 188 4.95 28.24 -8.58
CA ASP A 188 4.33 28.62 -9.86
C ASP A 188 2.84 28.27 -9.92
N LEU A 189 2.37 27.41 -9.00
CA LEU A 189 0.96 26.99 -8.87
C LEU A 189 0.11 27.94 -8.01
N MET A 190 0.73 28.72 -7.13
CA MET A 190 0.04 29.62 -6.19
C MET A 190 0.01 31.04 -6.72
#